data_15b329221dfc366385b4e05111ae9e3d
#
_entry.id   15b329221dfc366385b4e05111ae9e3d
#
_cell.length_a   1.000
_cell.length_b   1.000
_cell.length_c   1.000
_cell.angle_alpha   90.00
_cell.angle_beta   90.00
_cell.angle_gamma   90.00
#
_symmetry.space_group_name_H-M   'P 1'
#
loop_
_entity.id
_entity.type
_entity.pdbx_description
1 polymer ?
#
loop_
_entity_poly.entity_id
_entity_poly.type
_entity_poly.pdbx_seq_one_letter_code
_entity_poly.pdbx_strand_id
1 'polypeptide(L)'
;MSCADECLEFLSTSATSEIEERHGAQESCHRQADAVKRRVTECRAVGLRSVQPRRLKAPCNIVVILASVCLLAASACGGPSRSKEAPGLVERSRVSMGTEVHISAWTTDEAAAVTAFDKAFNEFDRLDALMSTWKAGSDITRLNDAAGTVAVPVSVEVREVLHASQEVSEWTGGKFDVTFAALSGLWKFDHDIDGHVPDRAEIAPRLPLIDYRALTIDDRAGTASLARAGMKVNLGGIGKGYAIDRAVSILRDAGLSDFLVQSGGDLFAAGKRGDRPWRVGIQDPRGAPDTLFAALEITDAAFSTSGDYERFFIRDGHRYHHILDPDTGEPAARSRSVSILAKSTTVTDGLSTGVFILGGDEGMALIEKLPDVEGVIVTAENRVLVSSGLKGRLVQLKAPSE
;
A
#
# COMPACT_ATOMS: atom_id res chain seq x y z
N MET A 1 1.94 32.00 13.47
CA MET A 1 2.94 31.75 12.44
C MET A 1 3.83 30.65 12.95
N SER A 2 3.64 29.45 12.44
CA SER A 2 4.25 28.19 12.90
C SER A 2 5.40 27.81 11.97
N CYS A 3 6.48 27.25 12.51
CA CYS A 3 7.70 26.79 11.84
C CYS A 3 7.52 25.74 10.72
N ALA A 4 6.32 25.57 10.18
CA ALA A 4 6.02 24.62 9.11
C ALA A 4 6.06 25.24 7.70
N ASP A 5 6.10 26.57 7.57
CA ASP A 5 5.98 27.25 6.27
C ASP A 5 7.33 27.57 5.59
N GLU A 6 8.47 27.30 6.24
CA GLU A 6 9.80 27.63 5.67
C GLU A 6 10.52 26.50 4.93
N CYS A 7 9.92 25.29 4.85
CA CYS A 7 10.57 24.15 4.18
C CYS A 7 10.17 23.91 2.71
N LEU A 8 9.28 24.73 2.14
CA LEU A 8 8.71 24.49 0.79
C LEU A 8 9.25 25.36 -0.34
N GLU A 9 10.20 26.27 -0.08
CA GLU A 9 10.71 27.19 -1.10
C GLU A 9 12.13 26.92 -1.65
N PHE A 10 12.75 25.75 -1.37
CA PHE A 10 14.15 25.48 -1.75
C PHE A 10 14.37 24.31 -2.72
N LEU A 11 13.44 24.04 -3.61
CA LEU A 11 13.66 23.04 -4.69
C LEU A 11 13.31 23.59 -6.08
N SER A 12 14.05 24.61 -6.52
CA SER A 12 14.08 24.95 -7.93
C SER A 12 15.32 25.82 -8.20
N THR A 13 16.44 25.19 -8.54
CA THR A 13 17.38 25.61 -9.60
C THR A 13 18.68 24.77 -9.59
N SER A 14 18.97 24.19 -10.75
CA SER A 14 20.27 23.77 -11.33
C SER A 14 21.12 22.69 -10.65
N ALA A 15 21.07 21.52 -11.26
CA ALA A 15 22.02 20.42 -11.11
C ALA A 15 23.34 20.77 -11.85
N THR A 16 24.47 20.86 -11.14
CA THR A 16 25.85 20.51 -11.59
C THR A 16 26.95 20.95 -10.60
N SER A 17 26.73 20.85 -9.25
CA SER A 17 27.84 21.05 -8.29
C SER A 17 27.65 20.33 -6.95
N GLU A 18 26.88 19.29 -6.87
CA GLU A 18 26.25 18.81 -5.63
C GLU A 18 26.77 17.48 -5.05
N ILE A 19 27.96 17.00 -5.39
CA ILE A 19 28.46 15.75 -4.76
C ILE A 19 29.25 16.04 -3.47
N GLU A 20 29.83 17.22 -3.32
CA GLU A 20 30.58 17.60 -2.09
C GLU A 20 29.71 18.23 -1.00
N GLU A 21 28.56 18.83 -1.31
CA GLU A 21 27.67 19.42 -0.30
C GLU A 21 26.78 18.42 0.45
N ARG A 22 26.50 17.24 -0.13
CA ARG A 22 25.64 16.23 0.51
C ARG A 22 26.26 15.57 1.77
N HIS A 23 27.57 15.49 1.87
CA HIS A 23 28.24 14.97 3.08
C HIS A 23 28.16 15.96 4.26
N GLY A 24 28.20 17.25 4.02
CA GLY A 24 28.06 18.27 5.04
C GLY A 24 26.65 18.43 5.63
N ALA A 25 25.63 18.23 4.80
CA ALA A 25 24.24 18.35 5.22
C ALA A 25 23.77 17.17 6.10
N GLN A 26 24.27 15.97 5.84
CA GLN A 26 23.95 14.78 6.62
C GLN A 26 24.54 14.79 8.03
N GLU A 27 25.76 15.34 8.19
CA GLU A 27 26.39 15.56 9.51
C GLU A 27 25.71 16.67 10.32
N SER A 28 25.18 17.71 9.65
CA SER A 28 24.44 18.80 10.30
C SER A 28 23.09 18.31 10.84
N CYS A 29 22.36 17.47 10.11
CA CYS A 29 21.09 16.90 10.53
C CYS A 29 21.26 15.96 11.74
N HIS A 30 22.33 15.16 11.78
CA HIS A 30 22.64 14.31 12.94
C HIS A 30 22.98 15.10 14.21
N ARG A 31 23.72 16.21 14.07
CA ARG A 31 24.04 17.08 15.23
C ARG A 31 22.81 17.80 15.79
N GLN A 32 21.83 18.16 14.96
CA GLN A 32 20.58 18.75 15.42
C GLN A 32 19.67 17.75 16.13
N ALA A 33 19.60 16.50 15.66
CA ALA A 33 18.84 15.43 16.31
C ALA A 33 19.38 15.09 17.71
N ASP A 34 20.69 15.10 17.90
CA ASP A 34 21.32 14.87 19.20
C ASP A 34 21.15 16.05 20.17
N ALA A 35 21.09 17.29 19.66
CA ALA A 35 20.80 18.47 20.49
C ALA A 35 19.36 18.48 21.02
N VAL A 36 18.39 17.99 20.22
CA VAL A 36 16.99 17.84 20.64
C VAL A 36 16.85 16.73 21.69
N LYS A 37 17.54 15.60 21.52
CA LYS A 37 17.56 14.51 22.52
C LYS A 37 18.12 14.95 23.88
N ARG A 38 19.19 15.76 23.90
CA ARG A 38 19.77 16.31 25.15
C ARG A 38 18.80 17.25 25.87
N ARG A 39 18.06 18.11 25.18
CA ARG A 39 17.07 19.02 25.78
C ARG A 39 15.88 18.29 26.41
N VAL A 40 15.43 17.16 25.82
CA VAL A 40 14.34 16.35 26.39
C VAL A 40 14.79 15.61 27.66
N THR A 41 16.08 15.27 27.79
CA THR A 41 16.62 14.62 29.01
C THR A 41 16.82 15.59 30.15
N GLU A 42 17.15 16.86 29.89
CA GLU A 42 17.33 17.89 30.91
C GLU A 42 16.02 18.39 31.56
N CYS A 43 14.88 18.33 30.83
CA CYS A 43 13.56 18.68 31.38
C CYS A 43 13.00 17.65 32.38
N ARG A 44 13.59 16.45 32.51
CA ARG A 44 13.18 15.41 33.46
C ARG A 44 13.87 15.47 34.81
N ALA A 45 14.84 16.35 34.99
CA ALA A 45 15.69 16.42 36.23
C ALA A 45 15.32 17.53 37.21
N VAL A 46 14.24 18.30 37.00
CA VAL A 46 13.79 19.29 37.98
C VAL A 46 12.72 18.68 38.87
N GLY A 47 13.18 18.33 40.07
CA GLY A 47 12.47 17.55 41.09
C GLY A 47 11.23 18.22 41.66
N LEU A 48 10.20 17.41 41.80
CA LEU A 48 9.06 17.66 42.66
C LEU A 48 9.49 17.49 44.15
N ARG A 49 9.63 18.59 44.87
CA ARG A 49 9.73 18.57 46.33
C ARG A 49 8.34 18.33 46.93
N SER A 50 8.24 17.25 47.68
CA SER A 50 7.09 16.92 48.53
C SER A 50 6.83 17.97 49.59
N VAL A 51 5.64 18.55 49.61
CA VAL A 51 5.13 19.38 50.70
C VAL A 51 4.25 18.49 51.58
N GLN A 52 4.68 18.28 52.84
CA GLN A 52 3.90 17.59 53.88
C GLN A 52 2.76 18.50 54.39
N PRO A 53 1.55 17.99 54.63
CA PRO A 53 0.47 18.77 55.22
C PRO A 53 0.64 18.86 56.77
N ARG A 54 0.68 20.09 57.23
CA ARG A 54 0.62 20.40 58.71
C ARG A 54 -0.80 20.09 59.21
N ARG A 55 -0.86 19.26 60.24
CA ARG A 55 -2.08 19.02 61.04
C ARG A 55 -2.45 20.28 61.84
N LEU A 56 -3.62 20.86 61.58
CA LEU A 56 -4.29 21.83 62.44
C LEU A 56 -5.40 21.11 63.22
N LYS A 57 -5.29 21.13 64.50
CA LYS A 57 -6.34 20.70 65.44
C LYS A 57 -7.33 21.86 65.63
N ALA A 58 -8.62 21.58 65.39
CA ALA A 58 -9.72 22.49 65.75
C ALA A 58 -10.79 21.72 66.53
N PRO A 59 -11.47 22.34 67.48
CA PRO A 59 -12.23 21.67 68.54
C PRO A 59 -13.65 21.28 68.09
N CYS A 60 -14.08 20.20 68.73
CA CYS A 60 -15.43 19.67 68.64
C CYS A 60 -16.42 20.67 69.29
N ASN A 61 -17.45 21.09 68.49
CA ASN A 61 -18.80 21.43 68.95
C ASN A 61 -19.48 22.26 67.88
N ILE A 62 -20.32 21.60 67.08
CA ILE A 62 -21.55 22.06 66.40
C ILE A 62 -22.00 20.87 65.53
N VAL A 63 -22.55 19.89 66.20
CA VAL A 63 -23.41 18.83 65.57
C VAL A 63 -24.81 19.13 66.01
N VAL A 64 -25.75 19.05 65.12
CA VAL A 64 -27.19 19.23 65.21
C VAL A 64 -27.64 20.62 64.79
N ILE A 65 -27.88 20.80 63.49
CA ILE A 65 -28.95 21.49 62.73
C ILE A 65 -28.49 21.60 61.26
N LEU A 66 -28.41 20.51 60.55
CA LEU A 66 -28.27 20.49 59.08
C LEU A 66 -28.67 19.13 58.43
N ALA A 67 -29.55 18.40 59.15
CA ALA A 67 -29.98 17.11 58.65
C ALA A 67 -31.31 17.16 57.80
N SER A 68 -31.86 18.35 57.53
CA SER A 68 -33.18 18.45 56.84
C SER A 68 -33.16 19.19 55.48
N VAL A 69 -32.00 19.60 54.99
CA VAL A 69 -31.92 20.26 53.66
C VAL A 69 -31.23 19.39 52.58
N CYS A 70 -30.62 18.26 52.96
CA CYS A 70 -29.91 17.39 51.98
C CYS A 70 -30.77 16.38 51.24
N LEU A 71 -32.09 16.32 51.44
CA LEU A 71 -32.97 15.33 50.75
C LEU A 71 -33.68 15.84 49.48
N LEU A 72 -33.47 17.06 49.07
CA LEU A 72 -34.08 17.63 47.85
C LEU A 72 -33.11 17.96 46.71
N ALA A 73 -31.80 17.66 46.90
CA ALA A 73 -30.79 17.91 45.84
C ALA A 73 -30.26 16.63 45.17
N ALA A 74 -30.88 15.47 45.38
CA ALA A 74 -30.44 14.19 44.80
C ALA A 74 -31.09 13.81 43.47
N SER A 75 -31.79 14.73 42.78
CA SER A 75 -32.47 14.42 41.51
C SER A 75 -31.92 15.19 40.29
N ALA A 76 -30.72 15.76 40.37
CA ALA A 76 -30.11 16.49 39.26
C ALA A 76 -28.67 16.05 38.94
N CYS A 77 -28.30 14.80 39.21
CA CYS A 77 -27.12 14.19 38.60
C CYS A 77 -27.57 13.44 37.33
N GLY A 78 -28.07 14.19 36.35
CA GLY A 78 -27.94 13.77 34.95
C GLY A 78 -26.44 13.73 34.67
N GLY A 79 -25.86 12.52 34.58
CA GLY A 79 -24.49 12.35 34.11
C GLY A 79 -24.31 13.12 32.80
N PRO A 80 -23.12 13.63 32.51
CA PRO A 80 -22.88 14.31 31.25
C PRO A 80 -23.35 13.38 30.13
N SER A 81 -24.44 13.76 29.45
CA SER A 81 -24.82 13.19 28.19
C SER A 81 -23.58 13.30 27.32
N ARG A 82 -22.88 12.18 27.08
CA ARG A 82 -21.86 12.16 26.03
C ARG A 82 -22.57 12.64 24.79
N SER A 83 -22.37 13.90 24.45
CA SER A 83 -22.75 14.39 23.12
C SER A 83 -22.13 13.41 22.15
N LYS A 84 -22.94 12.71 21.35
CA LYS A 84 -22.41 11.90 20.27
C LYS A 84 -21.54 12.83 19.44
N GLU A 85 -20.26 12.64 19.49
CA GLU A 85 -19.30 13.40 18.70
C GLU A 85 -19.69 13.20 17.23
N ALA A 86 -19.72 14.28 16.46
CA ALA A 86 -20.03 14.16 15.04
C ALA A 86 -18.98 13.27 14.37
N PRO A 87 -19.36 12.42 13.41
CA PRO A 87 -18.38 11.60 12.71
C PRO A 87 -17.34 12.47 12.01
N GLY A 88 -16.09 12.07 12.09
CA GLY A 88 -14.93 12.74 11.51
C GLY A 88 -14.03 11.75 10.76
N LEU A 89 -13.09 12.29 9.99
CA LEU A 89 -12.07 11.51 9.30
C LEU A 89 -10.92 11.24 10.27
N VAL A 90 -10.60 9.97 10.47
CA VAL A 90 -9.43 9.49 11.22
C VAL A 90 -8.48 8.85 10.22
N GLU A 91 -7.21 9.22 10.24
CA GLU A 91 -6.21 8.74 9.27
C GLU A 91 -4.91 8.36 9.97
N ARG A 92 -4.24 7.30 9.49
CA ARG A 92 -2.89 6.90 9.91
C ARG A 92 -2.14 6.30 8.72
N SER A 93 -0.82 6.45 8.73
CA SER A 93 0.07 5.84 7.75
C SER A 93 1.19 5.06 8.44
N ARG A 94 1.69 4.04 7.74
CA ARG A 94 2.88 3.26 8.12
C ARG A 94 3.58 2.75 6.86
N VAL A 95 4.90 2.66 6.86
CA VAL A 95 5.64 2.00 5.78
C VAL A 95 5.65 0.50 6.02
N SER A 96 5.17 -0.30 5.05
CA SER A 96 5.22 -1.76 5.04
C SER A 96 5.22 -2.26 3.58
N MET A 97 5.71 -3.48 3.33
CA MET A 97 5.79 -4.10 1.98
C MET A 97 6.45 -3.18 0.92
N GLY A 98 7.43 -2.36 1.35
CA GLY A 98 8.19 -1.47 0.47
C GLY A 98 7.45 -0.21 0.00
N THR A 99 6.31 0.14 0.60
CA THR A 99 5.53 1.35 0.27
C THR A 99 4.85 1.93 1.52
N GLU A 100 4.28 3.13 1.37
CA GLU A 100 3.40 3.69 2.40
C GLU A 100 2.03 2.99 2.34
N VAL A 101 1.57 2.52 3.51
CA VAL A 101 0.21 2.04 3.75
C VAL A 101 -0.55 3.13 4.48
N HIS A 102 -1.64 3.59 3.89
CA HIS A 102 -2.52 4.62 4.44
C HIS A 102 -3.90 4.02 4.74
N ILE A 103 -4.41 4.26 5.94
CA ILE A 103 -5.75 3.84 6.36
C ILE A 103 -6.50 5.05 6.86
N SER A 104 -7.71 5.26 6.33
CA SER A 104 -8.62 6.29 6.80
C SER A 104 -10.01 5.72 7.09
N ALA A 105 -10.70 6.25 8.10
CA ALA A 105 -12.09 5.87 8.41
C ALA A 105 -12.92 7.10 8.76
N TRP A 106 -14.18 7.08 8.36
CA TRP A 106 -15.18 8.07 8.75
C TRP A 106 -15.99 7.51 9.92
N THR A 107 -15.73 8.00 11.14
CA THR A 107 -16.29 7.41 12.37
C THR A 107 -16.49 8.43 13.47
N THR A 108 -17.32 8.07 14.47
CA THR A 108 -17.48 8.80 15.74
C THR A 108 -16.57 8.27 16.85
N ASP A 109 -15.88 7.15 16.64
CA ASP A 109 -15.01 6.50 17.64
C ASP A 109 -13.56 6.42 17.12
N GLU A 110 -12.79 7.50 17.33
CA GLU A 110 -11.39 7.55 16.94
C GLU A 110 -10.56 6.47 17.64
N ALA A 111 -10.81 6.20 18.93
CA ALA A 111 -10.01 5.25 19.68
C ALA A 111 -10.17 3.81 19.17
N ALA A 112 -11.41 3.42 18.85
CA ALA A 112 -11.67 2.13 18.22
C ALA A 112 -11.06 2.03 16.82
N ALA A 113 -11.16 3.10 16.01
CA ALA A 113 -10.57 3.15 14.67
C ALA A 113 -9.04 2.99 14.73
N VAL A 114 -8.35 3.75 15.57
CA VAL A 114 -6.89 3.65 15.73
C VAL A 114 -6.48 2.24 16.18
N THR A 115 -7.22 1.63 17.11
CA THR A 115 -6.96 0.24 17.54
C THR A 115 -7.12 -0.76 16.39
N ALA A 116 -8.10 -0.56 15.51
CA ALA A 116 -8.32 -1.40 14.34
C ALA A 116 -7.21 -1.18 13.28
N PHE A 117 -6.78 0.07 13.07
CA PHE A 117 -5.67 0.41 12.17
C PHE A 117 -4.36 -0.25 12.62
N ASP A 118 -4.05 -0.23 13.92
CA ASP A 118 -2.85 -0.90 14.43
C ASP A 118 -2.86 -2.41 14.15
N LYS A 119 -4.02 -3.07 14.28
CA LYS A 119 -4.16 -4.49 13.91
C LYS A 119 -3.95 -4.70 12.42
N ALA A 120 -4.53 -3.84 11.57
CA ALA A 120 -4.36 -3.92 10.12
C ALA A 120 -2.89 -3.70 9.71
N PHE A 121 -2.21 -2.69 10.25
CA PHE A 121 -0.78 -2.47 10.00
C PHE A 121 0.08 -3.66 10.45
N ASN A 122 -0.21 -4.25 11.61
CA ASN A 122 0.53 -5.43 12.08
C ASN A 122 0.30 -6.64 11.16
N GLU A 123 -0.87 -6.75 10.53
CA GLU A 123 -1.13 -7.79 9.52
C GLU A 123 -0.31 -7.55 8.25
N PHE A 124 -0.18 -6.29 7.76
CA PHE A 124 0.74 -5.97 6.67
C PHE A 124 2.18 -6.40 7.00
N ASP A 125 2.67 -6.07 8.19
CA ASP A 125 4.03 -6.43 8.62
C ASP A 125 4.22 -7.95 8.72
N ARG A 126 3.19 -8.68 9.18
CA ARG A 126 3.20 -10.15 9.25
C ARG A 126 3.23 -10.79 7.85
N LEU A 127 2.41 -10.29 6.93
CA LEU A 127 2.36 -10.77 5.56
C LEU A 127 3.64 -10.43 4.80
N ASP A 128 4.23 -9.26 5.02
CA ASP A 128 5.54 -8.91 4.48
C ASP A 128 6.64 -9.89 4.94
N ALA A 129 6.59 -10.33 6.20
CA ALA A 129 7.54 -11.33 6.68
C ALA A 129 7.39 -12.70 6.00
N LEU A 130 6.18 -13.08 5.55
CA LEU A 130 5.93 -14.33 4.84
C LEU A 130 6.25 -14.24 3.34
N MET A 131 5.95 -13.12 2.69
CA MET A 131 5.91 -12.98 1.23
C MET A 131 7.14 -12.27 0.63
N SER A 132 7.96 -11.60 1.45
CA SER A 132 9.11 -10.83 0.97
C SER A 132 10.18 -11.73 0.37
N THR A 133 10.71 -11.36 -0.79
CA THR A 133 11.91 -11.97 -1.39
C THR A 133 13.22 -11.42 -0.79
N TRP A 134 13.14 -10.39 0.06
CA TRP A 134 14.28 -9.72 0.69
C TRP A 134 14.54 -10.19 2.14
N LYS A 135 13.52 -10.78 2.78
CA LYS A 135 13.62 -11.28 4.16
C LYS A 135 14.03 -12.74 4.16
N ALA A 136 15.21 -13.02 4.71
CA ALA A 136 15.69 -14.37 4.87
C ALA A 136 14.70 -15.21 5.69
N GLY A 137 14.39 -16.43 5.22
CA GLY A 137 13.50 -17.36 5.90
C GLY A 137 12.00 -17.10 5.69
N SER A 138 11.61 -16.13 4.84
CA SER A 138 10.23 -16.01 4.38
C SER A 138 9.80 -17.29 3.64
N ASP A 139 8.49 -17.50 3.50
CA ASP A 139 7.98 -18.63 2.74
C ASP A 139 8.48 -18.59 1.28
N ILE A 140 8.49 -17.41 0.69
CA ILE A 140 8.91 -17.20 -0.70
C ILE A 140 10.41 -17.40 -0.87
N THR A 141 11.28 -16.96 0.06
CA THR A 141 12.71 -17.23 -0.05
C THR A 141 12.99 -18.73 0.08
N ARG A 142 12.33 -19.45 1.03
CA ARG A 142 12.47 -20.90 1.15
C ARG A 142 11.98 -21.64 -0.09
N LEU A 143 10.85 -21.22 -0.69
CA LEU A 143 10.34 -21.78 -1.94
C LEU A 143 11.33 -21.59 -3.09
N ASN A 144 11.89 -20.39 -3.22
CA ASN A 144 12.87 -20.05 -4.25
C ASN A 144 14.18 -20.81 -4.08
N ASP A 145 14.66 -20.98 -2.85
CA ASP A 145 15.90 -21.70 -2.55
C ASP A 145 15.76 -23.22 -2.81
N ALA A 146 14.55 -23.77 -2.68
CA ALA A 146 14.24 -25.17 -2.92
C ALA A 146 13.85 -25.49 -4.38
N ALA A 147 13.86 -24.51 -5.29
CA ALA A 147 13.44 -24.71 -6.68
C ALA A 147 14.15 -25.87 -7.38
N GLY A 148 13.39 -26.76 -8.02
CA GLY A 148 13.89 -27.95 -8.69
C GLY A 148 14.34 -29.09 -7.78
N THR A 149 14.08 -29.00 -6.46
CA THR A 149 14.52 -30.05 -5.51
C THR A 149 13.35 -30.67 -4.73
N VAL A 150 12.71 -29.94 -3.82
CA VAL A 150 11.68 -30.46 -2.94
C VAL A 150 10.55 -29.46 -2.76
N ALA A 151 9.36 -29.95 -2.41
CA ALA A 151 8.28 -29.11 -1.92
C ALA A 151 8.58 -28.63 -0.49
N VAL A 152 8.30 -27.35 -0.21
CA VAL A 152 8.52 -26.74 1.10
C VAL A 152 7.22 -26.34 1.77
N PRO A 153 7.11 -26.41 3.10
CA PRO A 153 5.96 -25.88 3.83
C PRO A 153 5.85 -24.37 3.62
N VAL A 154 4.64 -23.91 3.30
CA VAL A 154 4.28 -22.50 3.17
C VAL A 154 2.97 -22.22 3.91
N SER A 155 2.81 -21.02 4.43
CA SER A 155 1.62 -20.59 5.15
C SER A 155 0.36 -20.65 4.27
N VAL A 156 -0.81 -20.69 4.92
CA VAL A 156 -2.08 -20.66 4.20
C VAL A 156 -2.22 -19.41 3.33
N GLU A 157 -1.79 -18.27 3.86
CA GLU A 157 -1.85 -16.98 3.16
C GLU A 157 -1.01 -16.97 1.89
N VAL A 158 0.20 -17.56 1.95
CA VAL A 158 1.05 -17.68 0.76
C VAL A 158 0.41 -18.61 -0.27
N ARG A 159 -0.21 -19.73 0.14
CA ARG A 159 -0.93 -20.61 -0.80
C ARG A 159 -2.11 -19.91 -1.44
N GLU A 160 -2.91 -19.14 -0.66
CA GLU A 160 -4.03 -18.34 -1.18
C GLU A 160 -3.56 -17.34 -2.26
N VAL A 161 -2.46 -16.62 -2.01
CA VAL A 161 -1.90 -15.68 -2.99
C VAL A 161 -1.32 -16.41 -4.21
N LEU A 162 -0.69 -17.57 -4.04
CA LEU A 162 -0.18 -18.37 -5.15
C LEU A 162 -1.32 -18.92 -6.02
N HIS A 163 -2.44 -19.37 -5.44
CA HIS A 163 -3.63 -19.76 -6.18
C HIS A 163 -4.24 -18.58 -6.96
N ALA A 164 -4.43 -17.44 -6.30
CA ALA A 164 -4.89 -16.23 -6.97
C ALA A 164 -3.95 -15.80 -8.10
N SER A 165 -2.64 -15.97 -7.92
CA SER A 165 -1.65 -15.71 -8.97
C SER A 165 -1.82 -16.62 -10.17
N GLN A 166 -2.07 -17.92 -9.97
CA GLN A 166 -2.32 -18.87 -11.06
C GLN A 166 -3.61 -18.52 -11.80
N GLU A 167 -4.68 -18.16 -11.09
CA GLU A 167 -5.93 -17.76 -11.69
C GLU A 167 -5.77 -16.51 -12.60
N VAL A 168 -5.09 -15.47 -12.11
CA VAL A 168 -4.77 -14.28 -12.91
C VAL A 168 -3.86 -14.63 -14.09
N SER A 169 -2.91 -15.54 -13.92
CA SER A 169 -2.05 -16.02 -14.99
C SER A 169 -2.86 -16.72 -16.10
N GLU A 170 -3.85 -17.53 -15.71
CA GLU A 170 -4.76 -18.19 -16.65
C GLU A 170 -5.61 -17.17 -17.44
N TRP A 171 -6.21 -16.20 -16.77
CA TRP A 171 -7.00 -15.15 -17.40
C TRP A 171 -6.20 -14.33 -18.40
N THR A 172 -4.94 -14.02 -18.07
CA THR A 172 -4.06 -13.18 -18.89
C THR A 172 -3.22 -13.98 -19.89
N GLY A 173 -3.42 -15.32 -19.98
CA GLY A 173 -2.66 -16.18 -20.88
C GLY A 173 -1.16 -16.23 -20.55
N GLY A 174 -0.80 -16.04 -19.27
CA GLY A 174 0.58 -16.04 -18.77
C GLY A 174 1.25 -14.65 -18.81
N LYS A 175 0.55 -13.59 -19.21
CA LYS A 175 1.12 -12.23 -19.17
C LYS A 175 1.30 -11.71 -17.73
N PHE A 176 0.45 -12.11 -16.81
CA PHE A 176 0.78 -12.07 -15.39
C PHE A 176 1.38 -13.43 -15.00
N ASP A 177 2.60 -13.45 -14.49
CA ASP A 177 3.25 -14.67 -14.04
C ASP A 177 4.24 -14.35 -12.90
N VAL A 178 3.95 -14.84 -11.70
CA VAL A 178 4.79 -14.58 -10.51
C VAL A 178 6.17 -15.22 -10.61
N THR A 179 6.37 -16.16 -11.55
CA THR A 179 7.66 -16.80 -11.81
C THR A 179 8.59 -15.93 -12.68
N PHE A 180 8.12 -14.74 -13.15
CA PHE A 180 8.96 -13.72 -13.79
C PHE A 180 10.20 -13.37 -12.96
N ALA A 181 10.16 -13.64 -11.67
CA ALA A 181 11.28 -13.46 -10.76
C ALA A 181 12.55 -14.28 -11.14
N ALA A 182 12.47 -15.22 -12.08
CA ALA A 182 13.64 -15.81 -12.72
C ALA A 182 14.55 -14.74 -13.38
N LEU A 183 14.01 -13.58 -13.77
CA LEU A 183 14.74 -12.43 -14.29
C LEU A 183 15.40 -11.56 -13.20
N SER A 184 15.18 -11.86 -11.91
CA SER A 184 15.76 -11.10 -10.80
C SER A 184 17.29 -11.03 -10.92
N GLY A 185 17.83 -9.84 -10.68
CA GLY A 185 19.26 -9.55 -10.77
C GLY A 185 19.73 -9.17 -12.18
N LEU A 186 18.94 -9.39 -13.25
CA LEU A 186 19.21 -8.84 -14.57
C LEU A 186 18.76 -7.37 -14.64
N TRP A 187 17.53 -7.10 -14.24
CA TRP A 187 16.97 -5.76 -14.18
C TRP A 187 17.02 -5.20 -12.77
N LYS A 188 17.35 -3.91 -12.65
CA LYS A 188 17.47 -3.18 -11.38
C LYS A 188 16.65 -1.89 -11.46
N PHE A 189 15.57 -1.79 -10.69
CA PHE A 189 14.62 -0.68 -10.72
C PHE A 189 14.40 -0.01 -9.36
N ASP A 190 15.06 -0.51 -8.31
CA ASP A 190 14.92 -0.02 -6.95
C ASP A 190 16.18 0.78 -6.52
N HIS A 191 16.57 0.67 -5.27
CA HIS A 191 17.74 1.34 -4.70
C HIS A 191 19.11 0.91 -5.33
N ASP A 192 19.10 -0.15 -6.12
CA ASP A 192 20.25 -0.74 -6.79
C ASP A 192 20.37 -0.36 -8.29
N ILE A 193 19.61 0.66 -8.74
CA ILE A 193 19.63 1.12 -10.14
C ILE A 193 21.07 1.43 -10.56
N ASP A 194 21.54 0.75 -11.62
CA ASP A 194 22.86 0.98 -12.23
C ASP A 194 22.77 1.37 -13.73
N GLY A 195 21.54 1.42 -14.27
CA GLY A 195 21.28 1.75 -15.67
C GLY A 195 21.68 0.64 -16.65
N HIS A 196 22.00 -0.58 -16.16
CA HIS A 196 22.25 -1.72 -17.03
C HIS A 196 20.98 -2.12 -17.78
N VAL A 197 21.10 -2.32 -19.08
CA VAL A 197 20.06 -2.91 -19.93
C VAL A 197 20.58 -4.28 -20.35
N PRO A 198 19.99 -5.38 -19.85
CA PRO A 198 20.41 -6.73 -20.17
C PRO A 198 20.30 -7.00 -21.69
N ASP A 199 21.28 -7.69 -22.24
CA ASP A 199 21.19 -8.13 -23.63
C ASP A 199 20.39 -9.44 -23.76
N ARG A 200 20.11 -9.82 -25.02
CA ARG A 200 19.33 -11.03 -25.30
C ARG A 200 20.02 -12.31 -24.84
N ALA A 201 21.35 -12.34 -24.77
CA ALA A 201 22.09 -13.51 -24.32
C ALA A 201 21.98 -13.68 -22.80
N GLU A 202 21.83 -12.60 -22.06
CA GLU A 202 21.57 -12.61 -20.62
C GLU A 202 20.12 -13.04 -20.29
N ILE A 203 19.15 -12.57 -21.08
CA ILE A 203 17.72 -12.84 -20.89
C ILE A 203 17.33 -14.25 -21.33
N ALA A 204 17.74 -14.70 -22.51
CA ALA A 204 17.26 -15.91 -23.14
C ALA A 204 17.38 -17.18 -22.25
N PRO A 205 18.44 -17.40 -21.45
CA PRO A 205 18.52 -18.54 -20.54
C PRO A 205 17.49 -18.53 -19.40
N ARG A 206 16.89 -17.38 -19.11
CA ARG A 206 15.94 -17.19 -18.00
C ARG A 206 14.49 -17.42 -18.45
N LEU A 207 14.15 -17.14 -19.71
CA LEU A 207 12.78 -17.25 -20.22
C LEU A 207 12.14 -18.65 -20.00
N PRO A 208 12.84 -19.78 -20.19
CA PRO A 208 12.26 -21.11 -19.93
C PRO A 208 11.95 -21.37 -18.43
N LEU A 209 12.43 -20.52 -17.53
CA LEU A 209 12.16 -20.60 -16.09
C LEU A 209 10.91 -19.81 -15.68
N ILE A 210 10.31 -19.06 -16.59
CA ILE A 210 9.05 -18.32 -16.38
C ILE A 210 7.92 -19.21 -16.87
N ASP A 211 7.17 -19.78 -15.93
CA ASP A 211 6.06 -20.70 -16.25
C ASP A 211 5.27 -20.98 -14.95
N TYR A 212 4.18 -20.26 -14.75
CA TYR A 212 3.30 -20.45 -13.59
C TYR A 212 2.73 -21.87 -13.46
N ARG A 213 2.67 -22.64 -14.56
CA ARG A 213 2.17 -24.02 -14.58
C ARG A 213 3.16 -25.00 -13.91
N ALA A 214 4.43 -24.58 -13.80
CA ALA A 214 5.48 -25.34 -13.14
C ALA A 214 5.58 -25.03 -11.61
N LEU A 215 4.70 -24.16 -11.10
CA LEU A 215 4.45 -23.95 -9.67
C LEU A 215 3.33 -24.90 -9.23
N THR A 216 3.62 -25.77 -8.28
CA THR A 216 2.64 -26.70 -7.69
C THR A 216 2.33 -26.30 -6.25
N ILE A 217 1.04 -26.28 -5.90
CA ILE A 217 0.54 -25.98 -4.55
C ILE A 217 -0.22 -27.22 -4.07
N ASP A 218 0.11 -27.70 -2.87
CA ASP A 218 -0.58 -28.81 -2.22
C ASP A 218 -1.20 -28.31 -0.90
N ASP A 219 -2.49 -28.01 -0.92
CA ASP A 219 -3.22 -27.52 0.26
C ASP A 219 -3.33 -28.59 1.35
N ARG A 220 -3.39 -29.87 0.97
CA ARG A 220 -3.47 -30.98 1.94
C ARG A 220 -2.17 -31.15 2.72
N ALA A 221 -1.04 -31.06 2.02
CA ALA A 221 0.29 -31.13 2.64
C ALA A 221 0.73 -29.78 3.23
N GLY A 222 0.08 -28.66 2.84
CA GLY A 222 0.49 -27.32 3.21
C GLY A 222 1.81 -26.89 2.57
N THR A 223 2.09 -27.33 1.34
CA THR A 223 3.37 -27.10 0.68
C THR A 223 3.24 -26.47 -0.70
N ALA A 224 4.34 -25.88 -1.19
CA ALA A 224 4.49 -25.47 -2.58
C ALA A 224 5.85 -25.92 -3.12
N SER A 225 5.96 -26.06 -4.45
CA SER A 225 7.20 -26.41 -5.14
C SER A 225 7.32 -25.76 -6.51
N LEU A 226 8.56 -25.53 -6.95
CA LEU A 226 8.93 -25.08 -8.28
C LEU A 226 9.64 -26.23 -9.01
N ALA A 227 9.16 -26.60 -10.19
CA ALA A 227 9.58 -27.81 -10.89
C ALA A 227 11.02 -27.77 -11.39
N ARG A 228 11.59 -26.59 -11.66
CA ARG A 228 12.92 -26.45 -12.28
C ARG A 228 13.85 -25.63 -11.40
N ALA A 229 15.12 -26.05 -11.30
CA ALA A 229 16.17 -25.27 -10.66
C ALA A 229 16.33 -23.91 -11.34
N GLY A 230 16.50 -22.85 -10.56
CA GLY A 230 16.60 -21.48 -11.05
C GLY A 230 15.26 -20.75 -11.25
N MET A 231 14.12 -21.42 -11.19
CA MET A 231 12.83 -20.77 -11.04
C MET A 231 12.78 -19.96 -9.75
N LYS A 232 12.06 -18.83 -9.79
CA LYS A 232 11.84 -17.99 -8.61
C LYS A 232 10.45 -17.38 -8.69
N VAL A 233 9.85 -17.16 -7.54
CA VAL A 233 8.56 -16.47 -7.36
C VAL A 233 8.79 -15.10 -6.70
N ASN A 234 8.06 -14.09 -7.16
CA ASN A 234 7.92 -12.80 -6.50
C ASN A 234 6.45 -12.38 -6.53
N LEU A 235 5.90 -12.06 -5.36
CA LEU A 235 4.50 -11.70 -5.19
C LEU A 235 4.25 -10.17 -5.24
N GLY A 236 5.22 -9.37 -5.67
CA GLY A 236 5.13 -7.91 -5.68
C GLY A 236 3.99 -7.31 -6.51
N GLY A 237 3.46 -8.04 -7.50
CA GLY A 237 2.34 -7.62 -8.34
C GLY A 237 0.96 -8.17 -7.90
N ILE A 238 0.85 -8.75 -6.67
CA ILE A 238 -0.43 -9.28 -6.16
C ILE A 238 -0.50 -9.28 -4.62
N GLY A 239 0.66 -9.30 -3.96
CA GLY A 239 0.72 -9.45 -2.51
C GLY A 239 0.24 -8.24 -1.73
N LYS A 240 0.37 -7.03 -2.30
CA LYS A 240 -0.17 -5.80 -1.69
C LYS A 240 -1.70 -5.82 -1.69
N GLY A 241 -2.28 -6.23 -2.82
CA GLY A 241 -3.73 -6.40 -2.95
C GLY A 241 -4.29 -7.38 -1.92
N TYR A 242 -3.62 -8.53 -1.73
CA TYR A 242 -4.00 -9.50 -0.71
C TYR A 242 -3.91 -8.91 0.71
N ALA A 243 -2.86 -8.17 1.02
CA ALA A 243 -2.71 -7.54 2.33
C ALA A 243 -3.80 -6.49 2.61
N ILE A 244 -4.22 -5.73 1.57
CA ILE A 244 -5.36 -4.82 1.66
C ILE A 244 -6.65 -5.60 1.93
N ASP A 245 -6.94 -6.70 1.21
CA ASP A 245 -8.15 -7.50 1.44
C ASP A 245 -8.19 -8.08 2.86
N ARG A 246 -7.04 -8.47 3.44
CA ARG A 246 -6.91 -8.89 4.84
C ARG A 246 -7.18 -7.73 5.81
N ALA A 247 -6.63 -6.55 5.54
CA ALA A 247 -6.88 -5.35 6.34
C ALA A 247 -8.35 -4.93 6.31
N VAL A 248 -9.01 -5.01 5.15
CA VAL A 248 -10.46 -4.76 4.99
C VAL A 248 -11.26 -5.68 5.90
N SER A 249 -10.92 -6.97 5.97
CA SER A 249 -11.59 -7.92 6.86
C SER A 249 -11.42 -7.52 8.33
N ILE A 250 -10.19 -7.17 8.75
CA ILE A 250 -9.89 -6.72 10.13
C ILE A 250 -10.68 -5.47 10.51
N LEU A 251 -10.78 -4.49 9.60
CA LEU A 251 -11.51 -3.25 9.86
C LEU A 251 -13.01 -3.50 9.96
N ARG A 252 -13.57 -4.36 9.10
CA ARG A 252 -14.99 -4.78 9.16
C ARG A 252 -15.31 -5.54 10.43
N ASP A 253 -14.46 -6.46 10.85
CA ASP A 253 -14.60 -7.22 12.10
C ASP A 253 -14.53 -6.31 13.34
N ALA A 254 -13.81 -5.18 13.24
CA ALA A 254 -13.79 -4.14 14.26
C ALA A 254 -15.04 -3.22 14.23
N GLY A 255 -15.99 -3.44 13.31
CA GLY A 255 -17.24 -2.69 13.20
C GLY A 255 -17.14 -1.40 12.38
N LEU A 256 -16.03 -1.18 11.67
CA LEU A 256 -15.92 -0.04 10.75
C LEU A 256 -16.63 -0.36 9.43
N SER A 257 -17.46 0.58 8.96
CA SER A 257 -18.22 0.48 7.69
C SER A 257 -17.71 1.43 6.61
N ASP A 258 -17.14 2.55 7.00
CA ASP A 258 -16.79 3.67 6.14
C ASP A 258 -15.29 3.95 6.23
N PHE A 259 -14.51 3.32 5.37
CA PHE A 259 -13.05 3.41 5.42
C PHE A 259 -12.40 3.22 4.04
N LEU A 260 -11.14 3.63 3.94
CA LEU A 260 -10.27 3.39 2.81
C LEU A 260 -8.95 2.81 3.32
N VAL A 261 -8.46 1.77 2.65
CA VAL A 261 -7.11 1.21 2.83
C VAL A 261 -6.37 1.35 1.52
N GLN A 262 -5.17 1.94 1.56
CA GLN A 262 -4.33 2.14 0.38
C GLN A 262 -2.90 1.66 0.66
N SER A 263 -2.27 1.02 -0.33
CA SER A 263 -0.86 0.62 -0.32
C SER A 263 -0.26 0.84 -1.71
N GLY A 264 0.51 1.93 -1.86
CA GLY A 264 0.98 2.37 -3.16
C GLY A 264 -0.17 2.68 -4.12
N GLY A 265 -0.15 2.08 -5.32
CA GLY A 265 -1.19 2.24 -6.35
C GLY A 265 -2.47 1.43 -6.13
N ASP A 266 -2.56 0.65 -5.04
CA ASP A 266 -3.66 -0.27 -4.76
C ASP A 266 -4.48 0.24 -3.59
N LEU A 267 -5.82 0.13 -3.68
CA LEU A 267 -6.71 0.55 -2.60
C LEU A 267 -8.03 -0.23 -2.59
N PHE A 268 -8.66 -0.24 -1.41
CA PHE A 268 -10.05 -0.62 -1.22
C PHE A 268 -10.80 0.50 -0.50
N ALA A 269 -11.98 0.85 -1.00
CA ALA A 269 -12.87 1.80 -0.35
C ALA A 269 -14.17 1.13 0.07
N ALA A 270 -14.46 1.13 1.38
CA ALA A 270 -15.71 0.64 1.97
C ALA A 270 -16.64 1.81 2.29
N GLY A 271 -17.94 1.62 2.07
CA GLY A 271 -18.96 2.60 2.41
C GLY A 271 -18.70 3.98 1.82
N LYS A 272 -18.80 5.04 2.63
CA LYS A 272 -18.76 6.43 2.18
C LYS A 272 -17.88 7.31 3.06
N ARG A 273 -17.39 8.40 2.51
CA ARG A 273 -16.78 9.49 3.27
C ARG A 273 -17.85 10.52 3.66
N GLY A 274 -18.53 10.28 4.78
CA GLY A 274 -19.67 11.05 5.20
C GLY A 274 -20.91 10.79 4.33
N ASP A 275 -21.38 11.80 3.63
CA ASP A 275 -22.55 11.72 2.73
C ASP A 275 -22.21 11.32 1.29
N ARG A 276 -20.92 11.24 0.92
CA ARG A 276 -20.43 11.05 -0.45
C ARG A 276 -19.62 9.77 -0.60
N PRO A 277 -19.65 9.12 -1.78
CA PRO A 277 -18.71 8.05 -2.12
C PRO A 277 -17.24 8.50 -1.98
N TRP A 278 -16.33 7.55 -1.85
CA TRP A 278 -14.91 7.82 -1.93
C TRP A 278 -14.56 8.23 -3.36
N ARG A 279 -13.71 9.24 -3.50
CA ARG A 279 -13.24 9.69 -4.80
C ARG A 279 -11.78 9.28 -4.98
N VAL A 280 -11.50 8.50 -6.02
CA VAL A 280 -10.17 8.06 -6.41
C VAL A 280 -9.72 8.77 -7.68
N GLY A 281 -8.43 9.10 -7.74
CA GLY A 281 -7.81 9.73 -8.90
C GLY A 281 -7.00 8.74 -9.72
N ILE A 282 -6.94 8.93 -11.03
CA ILE A 282 -6.03 8.22 -11.93
C ILE A 282 -4.92 9.20 -12.31
N GLN A 283 -3.69 8.84 -11.95
CA GLN A 283 -2.51 9.66 -12.21
C GLN A 283 -2.23 9.77 -13.69
N ASP A 284 -1.82 10.96 -14.11
CA ASP A 284 -1.32 11.22 -15.46
C ASP A 284 0.05 10.56 -15.64
N PRO A 285 0.18 9.55 -16.52
CA PRO A 285 1.42 8.76 -16.62
C PRO A 285 2.63 9.54 -17.13
N ARG A 286 2.45 10.75 -17.63
CA ARG A 286 3.51 11.67 -18.09
C ARG A 286 3.41 13.05 -17.45
N GLY A 287 2.45 13.24 -16.56
CA GLY A 287 2.28 14.49 -15.80
C GLY A 287 3.32 14.64 -14.69
N ALA A 288 3.34 15.83 -14.08
CA ALA A 288 4.07 16.02 -12.83
C ALA A 288 3.54 15.05 -11.74
N PRO A 289 4.32 14.73 -10.71
CA PRO A 289 3.86 13.94 -9.58
C PRO A 289 2.50 14.45 -9.06
N ASP A 290 1.62 13.53 -8.66
CA ASP A 290 0.27 13.80 -8.13
C ASP A 290 -0.70 14.49 -9.11
N THR A 291 -0.33 14.65 -10.38
CA THR A 291 -1.23 15.18 -11.40
C THR A 291 -2.22 14.10 -11.86
N LEU A 292 -3.50 14.37 -11.76
CA LEU A 292 -4.56 13.46 -12.20
C LEU A 292 -5.04 13.82 -13.61
N PHE A 293 -5.31 12.82 -14.46
CA PHE A 293 -6.02 13.03 -15.71
C PHE A 293 -7.51 12.64 -15.63
N ALA A 294 -7.87 11.76 -14.70
CA ALA A 294 -9.25 11.33 -14.49
C ALA A 294 -9.52 11.05 -13.00
N ALA A 295 -10.78 10.95 -12.64
CA ALA A 295 -11.23 10.56 -11.32
C ALA A 295 -12.54 9.77 -11.42
N LEU A 296 -12.81 8.98 -10.37
CA LEU A 296 -14.00 8.17 -10.30
C LEU A 296 -14.47 8.06 -8.84
N GLU A 297 -15.79 7.95 -8.64
CA GLU A 297 -16.37 7.67 -7.34
C GLU A 297 -16.56 6.18 -7.15
N ILE A 298 -16.14 5.65 -5.99
CA ILE A 298 -16.24 4.24 -5.65
C ILE A 298 -16.86 4.02 -4.27
N THR A 299 -17.52 2.88 -4.10
CA THR A 299 -18.10 2.39 -2.85
C THR A 299 -18.00 0.88 -2.86
N ASP A 300 -17.53 0.27 -1.77
CA ASP A 300 -17.37 -1.18 -1.61
C ASP A 300 -16.65 -1.84 -2.79
N ALA A 301 -15.53 -1.25 -3.18
CA ALA A 301 -14.76 -1.66 -4.35
C ALA A 301 -13.26 -1.50 -4.14
N ALA A 302 -12.52 -2.37 -4.80
CA ALA A 302 -11.08 -2.34 -4.97
C ALA A 302 -10.70 -1.58 -6.23
N PHE A 303 -9.56 -0.88 -6.19
CA PHE A 303 -9.00 -0.17 -7.32
C PHE A 303 -7.49 -0.24 -7.28
N SER A 304 -6.88 -0.70 -8.38
CA SER A 304 -5.43 -0.83 -8.50
C SER A 304 -4.93 -0.22 -9.79
N THR A 305 -3.76 0.40 -9.76
CA THR A 305 -3.11 0.97 -10.95
C THR A 305 -1.69 0.45 -11.10
N SER A 306 -1.39 -0.12 -12.26
CA SER A 306 -0.04 -0.43 -12.73
C SER A 306 0.40 0.62 -13.75
N GLY A 307 1.62 1.16 -13.59
CA GLY A 307 2.16 2.21 -14.46
C GLY A 307 3.66 2.10 -14.68
N ASP A 308 4.13 2.49 -15.86
CA ASP A 308 5.54 2.50 -16.24
C ASP A 308 6.34 3.65 -15.61
N TYR A 309 5.69 4.48 -14.81
CA TYR A 309 6.26 5.66 -14.15
C TYR A 309 6.57 5.44 -12.66
N GLU A 310 6.20 4.29 -12.09
CA GLU A 310 6.39 3.99 -10.67
C GLU A 310 7.87 3.69 -10.35
N ARG A 311 8.46 2.72 -11.06
CA ARG A 311 9.87 2.34 -10.91
C ARG A 311 10.49 2.16 -12.29
N PHE A 312 11.38 3.08 -12.65
CA PHE A 312 11.99 3.12 -13.97
C PHE A 312 13.32 3.85 -13.96
N PHE A 313 14.09 3.67 -15.03
CA PHE A 313 15.20 4.55 -15.39
C PHE A 313 15.10 4.93 -16.87
N ILE A 314 15.80 6.00 -17.26
CA ILE A 314 15.87 6.43 -18.67
C ILE A 314 17.30 6.24 -19.14
N ARG A 315 17.46 5.57 -20.29
CA ARG A 315 18.74 5.41 -20.98
C ARG A 315 18.55 5.68 -22.46
N ASP A 316 19.36 6.55 -23.05
CA ASP A 316 19.30 6.93 -24.47
C ASP A 316 17.90 7.39 -24.92
N GLY A 317 17.16 8.09 -24.05
CA GLY A 317 15.81 8.56 -24.31
C GLY A 317 14.71 7.49 -24.20
N HIS A 318 15.08 6.23 -23.93
CA HIS A 318 14.14 5.13 -23.72
C HIS A 318 13.88 4.89 -22.23
N ARG A 319 12.59 4.65 -21.88
CA ARG A 319 12.16 4.32 -20.51
C ARG A 319 12.18 2.81 -20.33
N TYR A 320 12.93 2.35 -19.34
CA TYR A 320 12.95 0.97 -18.85
C TYR A 320 12.28 0.93 -17.49
N HIS A 321 11.29 0.07 -17.31
CA HIS A 321 10.49 0.02 -16.09
C HIS A 321 10.28 -1.41 -15.60
N HIS A 322 9.85 -1.57 -14.36
CA HIS A 322 9.80 -2.83 -13.61
C HIS A 322 8.74 -3.84 -14.06
N ILE A 323 7.78 -3.45 -14.90
CA ILE A 323 6.76 -4.38 -15.41
C ILE A 323 7.33 -5.09 -16.65
N LEU A 324 7.79 -6.32 -16.45
CA LEU A 324 8.45 -7.11 -17.48
C LEU A 324 7.45 -8.03 -18.20
N ASP A 325 7.55 -8.12 -19.52
CA ASP A 325 6.78 -9.11 -20.31
C ASP A 325 7.42 -10.49 -20.15
N PRO A 326 6.72 -11.51 -19.59
CA PRO A 326 7.21 -12.86 -19.41
C PRO A 326 7.71 -13.54 -20.69
N ASP A 327 7.16 -13.21 -21.86
CA ASP A 327 7.55 -13.81 -23.13
C ASP A 327 8.90 -13.30 -23.64
N THR A 328 9.23 -12.04 -23.35
CA THR A 328 10.43 -11.39 -23.87
C THR A 328 11.51 -11.19 -22.80
N GLY A 329 11.11 -11.10 -21.53
CA GLY A 329 11.96 -10.72 -20.41
C GLY A 329 12.35 -9.24 -20.38
N GLU A 330 11.76 -8.42 -21.26
CA GLU A 330 11.99 -6.98 -21.37
C GLU A 330 10.83 -6.18 -20.76
N PRO A 331 11.00 -4.89 -20.45
CA PRO A 331 9.88 -4.02 -20.06
C PRO A 331 8.76 -4.02 -21.09
N ALA A 332 7.52 -4.19 -20.64
CA ALA A 332 6.35 -4.21 -21.50
C ALA A 332 6.13 -2.84 -22.16
N ALA A 333 5.81 -2.80 -23.44
CA ALA A 333 5.80 -1.56 -24.23
C ALA A 333 4.42 -1.13 -24.75
N ARG A 334 3.32 -1.81 -24.34
CA ARG A 334 1.99 -1.61 -24.92
C ARG A 334 1.08 -0.63 -24.16
N SER A 335 1.42 -0.32 -22.89
CA SER A 335 0.64 0.58 -22.05
C SER A 335 1.55 1.57 -21.30
N ARG A 336 1.00 2.73 -20.91
CA ARG A 336 1.61 3.68 -19.98
C ARG A 336 1.06 3.47 -18.56
N SER A 337 -0.26 3.20 -18.46
CA SER A 337 -0.91 2.84 -17.19
C SER A 337 -2.18 2.03 -17.44
N VAL A 338 -2.52 1.19 -16.46
CA VAL A 338 -3.77 0.43 -16.41
C VAL A 338 -4.33 0.52 -15.01
N SER A 339 -5.58 0.95 -14.91
CA SER A 339 -6.35 0.97 -13.66
C SER A 339 -7.47 -0.05 -13.75
N ILE A 340 -7.61 -0.91 -12.75
CA ILE A 340 -8.65 -1.95 -12.65
C ILE A 340 -9.53 -1.67 -11.43
N LEU A 341 -10.84 -1.80 -11.60
CA LEU A 341 -11.86 -1.75 -10.56
C LEU A 341 -12.52 -3.14 -10.47
N ALA A 342 -12.60 -3.71 -9.26
CA ALA A 342 -13.30 -4.96 -8.98
C ALA A 342 -13.69 -5.05 -7.48
N LYS A 343 -14.11 -6.24 -7.02
CA LYS A 343 -14.49 -6.47 -5.62
C LYS A 343 -13.32 -6.83 -4.70
N SER A 344 -12.24 -7.39 -5.22
CA SER A 344 -11.06 -7.85 -4.50
C SER A 344 -9.82 -7.09 -4.95
N THR A 345 -9.05 -6.60 -3.98
CA THR A 345 -7.79 -5.90 -4.25
C THR A 345 -6.71 -6.87 -4.73
N THR A 346 -6.74 -8.12 -4.27
CA THR A 346 -5.87 -9.19 -4.79
C THR A 346 -6.03 -9.35 -6.30
N VAL A 347 -7.28 -9.38 -6.76
CA VAL A 347 -7.61 -9.50 -8.20
C VAL A 347 -7.19 -8.24 -8.97
N THR A 348 -7.50 -7.04 -8.44
CA THR A 348 -7.16 -5.79 -9.17
C THR A 348 -5.66 -5.56 -9.26
N ASP A 349 -4.85 -5.89 -8.21
CA ASP A 349 -3.39 -5.78 -8.22
C ASP A 349 -2.79 -6.69 -9.32
N GLY A 350 -3.15 -7.98 -9.33
CA GLY A 350 -2.66 -8.92 -10.36
C GLY A 350 -3.12 -8.57 -11.77
N LEU A 351 -4.42 -8.28 -11.96
CA LEU A 351 -4.98 -7.97 -13.26
C LEU A 351 -4.42 -6.67 -13.84
N SER A 352 -4.20 -5.63 -13.04
CA SER A 352 -3.65 -4.37 -13.53
C SER A 352 -2.29 -4.59 -14.20
N THR A 353 -1.45 -5.46 -13.62
CA THR A 353 -0.16 -5.85 -14.19
C THR A 353 -0.32 -6.70 -15.45
N GLY A 354 -1.16 -7.73 -15.44
CA GLY A 354 -1.35 -8.59 -16.59
C GLY A 354 -1.97 -7.86 -17.81
N VAL A 355 -2.97 -7.02 -17.55
CA VAL A 355 -3.60 -6.17 -18.57
C VAL A 355 -2.63 -5.11 -19.10
N PHE A 356 -1.76 -4.58 -18.26
CA PHE A 356 -0.70 -3.65 -18.70
C PHE A 356 0.20 -4.28 -19.75
N ILE A 357 0.57 -5.55 -19.56
CA ILE A 357 1.43 -6.29 -20.49
C ILE A 357 0.67 -6.69 -21.76
N LEU A 358 -0.60 -7.11 -21.65
CA LEU A 358 -1.48 -7.39 -22.80
C LEU A 358 -1.64 -6.17 -23.72
N GLY A 359 -1.73 -4.97 -23.14
CA GLY A 359 -1.95 -3.72 -23.87
C GLY A 359 -3.41 -3.42 -24.18
N GLY A 360 -3.64 -2.35 -24.95
CA GLY A 360 -4.94 -1.71 -25.09
C GLY A 360 -6.08 -2.63 -25.53
N ASP A 361 -6.00 -3.20 -26.73
CA ASP A 361 -7.14 -3.90 -27.32
C ASP A 361 -7.36 -5.29 -26.70
N GLU A 362 -6.30 -6.07 -26.51
CA GLU A 362 -6.36 -7.40 -25.87
C GLU A 362 -6.72 -7.26 -24.38
N GLY A 363 -6.12 -6.29 -23.68
CA GLY A 363 -6.41 -6.02 -22.28
C GLY A 363 -7.85 -5.56 -22.06
N MET A 364 -8.37 -4.67 -22.91
CA MET A 364 -9.78 -4.23 -22.83
C MET A 364 -10.74 -5.38 -23.12
N ALA A 365 -10.44 -6.24 -24.10
CA ALA A 365 -11.25 -7.42 -24.39
C ALA A 365 -11.29 -8.40 -23.20
N LEU A 366 -10.19 -8.54 -22.45
CA LEU A 366 -10.17 -9.33 -21.23
C LEU A 366 -11.03 -8.68 -20.12
N ILE A 367 -10.89 -7.39 -19.88
CA ILE A 367 -11.69 -6.65 -18.90
C ILE A 367 -13.19 -6.84 -19.16
N GLU A 368 -13.64 -6.63 -20.41
CA GLU A 368 -15.05 -6.75 -20.81
C GLU A 368 -15.60 -8.20 -20.69
N LYS A 369 -14.72 -9.19 -20.71
CA LYS A 369 -15.09 -10.61 -20.58
C LYS A 369 -15.23 -11.05 -19.11
N LEU A 370 -14.50 -10.44 -18.20
CA LEU A 370 -14.49 -10.84 -16.79
C LEU A 370 -15.69 -10.22 -16.04
N PRO A 371 -16.43 -11.00 -15.25
CA PRO A 371 -17.57 -10.48 -14.50
C PRO A 371 -17.12 -9.51 -13.40
N ASP A 372 -17.84 -8.42 -13.21
CA ASP A 372 -17.61 -7.42 -12.16
C ASP A 372 -16.20 -6.76 -12.20
N VAL A 373 -15.54 -6.80 -13.35
CA VAL A 373 -14.24 -6.15 -13.61
C VAL A 373 -14.44 -5.01 -14.58
N GLU A 374 -13.92 -3.85 -14.23
CA GLU A 374 -13.91 -2.65 -15.07
C GLU A 374 -12.49 -2.07 -15.11
N GLY A 375 -12.19 -1.27 -16.13
CA GLY A 375 -10.87 -0.69 -16.21
C GLY A 375 -10.71 0.50 -17.14
N VAL A 376 -9.56 1.15 -16.96
CA VAL A 376 -9.08 2.25 -17.80
C VAL A 376 -7.67 1.94 -18.23
N ILE A 377 -7.38 2.00 -19.52
CA ILE A 377 -6.05 1.77 -20.11
C ILE A 377 -5.58 3.04 -20.79
N VAL A 378 -4.40 3.52 -20.46
CA VAL A 378 -3.66 4.50 -21.25
C VAL A 378 -2.63 3.73 -22.07
N THR A 379 -2.83 3.65 -23.39
CA THR A 379 -1.94 2.90 -24.28
C THR A 379 -0.60 3.62 -24.49
N ALA A 380 0.37 2.93 -25.09
CA ALA A 380 1.66 3.53 -25.45
C ALA A 380 1.50 4.77 -26.35
N GLU A 381 0.48 4.76 -27.24
CA GLU A 381 0.15 5.86 -28.16
C GLU A 381 -0.73 6.94 -27.49
N ASN A 382 -0.83 6.95 -26.16
CA ASN A 382 -1.62 7.92 -25.39
C ASN A 382 -3.14 7.88 -25.63
N ARG A 383 -3.67 6.78 -26.16
CA ARG A 383 -5.12 6.57 -26.25
C ARG A 383 -5.67 6.15 -24.88
N VAL A 384 -6.79 6.73 -24.47
CA VAL A 384 -7.52 6.31 -23.26
C VAL A 384 -8.66 5.39 -23.66
N LEU A 385 -8.60 4.15 -23.21
CA LEU A 385 -9.66 3.16 -23.38
C LEU A 385 -10.37 3.00 -22.03
N VAL A 386 -11.71 2.95 -22.06
CA VAL A 386 -12.56 2.88 -20.85
C VAL A 386 -13.57 1.76 -21.06
N SER A 387 -13.66 0.82 -20.13
CA SER A 387 -14.63 -0.27 -20.17
C SER A 387 -16.08 0.20 -20.11
N SER A 388 -16.99 -0.67 -20.53
CA SER A 388 -18.41 -0.32 -20.71
C SER A 388 -19.09 0.14 -19.42
N GLY A 389 -18.78 -0.48 -18.28
CA GLY A 389 -19.37 -0.12 -16.98
C GLY A 389 -18.79 1.14 -16.32
N LEU A 390 -17.67 1.67 -16.83
CA LEU A 390 -17.12 2.96 -16.40
C LEU A 390 -17.54 4.12 -17.31
N LYS A 391 -18.14 3.88 -18.47
CA LYS A 391 -18.65 4.95 -19.33
C LYS A 391 -19.71 5.76 -18.57
N GLY A 392 -19.49 7.09 -18.48
CA GLY A 392 -20.37 8.01 -17.75
C GLY A 392 -20.14 8.03 -16.22
N ARG A 393 -19.29 7.16 -15.65
CA ARG A 393 -18.85 7.20 -14.26
C ARG A 393 -17.46 7.83 -14.11
N LEU A 394 -16.59 7.59 -15.09
CA LEU A 394 -15.25 8.20 -15.13
C LEU A 394 -15.37 9.68 -15.49
N VAL A 395 -14.85 10.55 -14.64
CA VAL A 395 -14.76 11.99 -14.87
C VAL A 395 -13.35 12.27 -15.41
N GLN A 396 -13.25 12.52 -16.71
CA GLN A 396 -11.98 12.95 -17.31
C GLN A 396 -11.76 14.42 -16.97
N LEU A 397 -10.63 14.73 -16.33
CA LEU A 397 -10.26 16.10 -15.89
C LEU A 397 -9.49 16.82 -16.99
N LYS A 398 -8.65 16.10 -17.71
CA LYS A 398 -7.85 16.54 -18.86
C LYS A 398 -7.46 15.34 -19.72
N ALA A 399 -6.88 15.55 -20.90
CA ALA A 399 -6.18 14.49 -21.61
C ALA A 399 -4.89 14.11 -20.85
N PRO A 400 -4.46 12.84 -20.86
CA PRO A 400 -3.13 12.48 -20.35
C PRO A 400 -2.04 13.23 -21.14
N SER A 401 -0.97 13.61 -20.45
CA SER A 401 0.19 14.28 -21.07
C SER A 401 0.93 13.36 -22.06
N GLU A 402 1.62 13.94 -23.04
CA GLU A 402 2.39 13.19 -24.04
C GLU A 402 3.70 12.60 -23.48
#